data_f1c5b6a7a39507a4ca748552f6bb8f20
#
_entry.id   f1c5b6a7a39507a4ca748552f6bb8f20
#
_cell.length_a   1.000
_cell.length_b   1.000
_cell.length_c   1.000
_cell.angle_alpha   90.00
_cell.angle_beta   90.00
_cell.angle_gamma   90.00
#
_symmetry.space_group_name_H-M   'P 1'
#
loop_
_entity.id
_entity.type
_entity.pdbx_description
1 polymer ?
#
loop_
_entity_poly.entity_id
_entity_poly.type
_entity_poly.pdbx_seq_one_letter_code
_entity_poly.pdbx_strand_id
1 'polypeptide(L)'
;MLAAIRRFFDQRQVLEVETPLLCRTTGTDPQLNFFSSVYLAPPTRQTLFLQTSPEFAMKRLLAAGSGSIYQICKAFRNGEAGRFHNPEFTILEWYRVGFDLQQLMAEVAELVRSLLAADGLPLPAIQISYRQLFLDSVGLDPLVFQHETYAAYAAGHGIAEAIALCGNDHALWLDFIFSHRVQPAMAAGTLYLVYGYPAIQSSLARNRSDDPRVSERFEVFVNGVELGNGFFELADPDEQERRFDREIAYRDRNGLPAVAKDRYLLEALASGLPDCSGVALGLDRLLMLATGSESIARYWHFRWRMPEAGLALLRKNAPF
;
A
#
# COMPACT_ATOMS: atom_id res chain seq x y z
N MET A 1 -18.72 -9.90 -7.27
CA MET A 1 -17.30 -9.52 -7.21
C MET A 1 -16.37 -10.72 -7.01
N LEU A 2 -16.32 -11.44 -5.88
CA LEU A 2 -15.35 -12.52 -5.62
C LEU A 2 -15.33 -13.61 -6.70
N ALA A 3 -16.49 -14.10 -7.16
CA ALA A 3 -16.56 -15.09 -8.24
C ALA A 3 -16.01 -14.55 -9.59
N ALA A 4 -16.13 -13.26 -9.85
CA ALA A 4 -15.56 -12.63 -11.05
C ALA A 4 -14.02 -12.55 -10.95
N ILE A 5 -13.50 -12.20 -9.76
CA ILE A 5 -12.05 -12.18 -9.50
C ILE A 5 -11.46 -13.59 -9.70
N ARG A 6 -12.08 -14.62 -9.11
CA ARG A 6 -11.61 -16.02 -9.26
C ARG A 6 -11.59 -16.45 -10.73
N ARG A 7 -12.64 -16.17 -11.50
CA ARG A 7 -12.66 -16.46 -12.95
C ARG A 7 -11.57 -15.70 -13.71
N PHE A 8 -11.30 -14.46 -13.35
CA PHE A 8 -10.27 -13.65 -14.00
C PHE A 8 -8.88 -14.28 -13.84
N PHE A 9 -8.53 -14.78 -12.66
CA PHE A 9 -7.25 -15.43 -12.39
C PHE A 9 -7.18 -16.85 -12.90
N ASP A 10 -8.28 -17.62 -12.84
CA ASP A 10 -8.39 -18.96 -13.42
C ASP A 10 -8.09 -18.96 -14.93
N GLN A 11 -8.67 -18.01 -15.68
CA GLN A 11 -8.42 -17.83 -17.11
C GLN A 11 -6.95 -17.49 -17.44
N ARG A 12 -6.21 -16.99 -16.46
CA ARG A 12 -4.80 -16.60 -16.57
C ARG A 12 -3.85 -17.61 -15.94
N GLN A 13 -4.39 -18.72 -15.47
CA GLN A 13 -3.63 -19.80 -14.81
C GLN A 13 -2.80 -19.28 -13.62
N VAL A 14 -3.36 -18.34 -12.85
CA VAL A 14 -2.78 -17.85 -11.60
C VAL A 14 -3.35 -18.67 -10.46
N LEU A 15 -2.49 -19.27 -9.65
CA LEU A 15 -2.89 -20.17 -8.55
C LEU A 15 -3.47 -19.41 -7.37
N GLU A 16 -4.67 -19.77 -6.89
CA GLU A 16 -5.19 -19.27 -5.62
C GLU A 16 -4.44 -19.95 -4.47
N VAL A 17 -3.89 -19.15 -3.54
CA VAL A 17 -3.17 -19.64 -2.36
C VAL A 17 -3.80 -19.10 -1.09
N GLU A 18 -3.49 -19.75 0.04
CA GLU A 18 -3.86 -19.30 1.37
C GLU A 18 -2.61 -19.32 2.26
N THR A 19 -2.41 -18.22 3.00
CA THR A 19 -1.29 -18.05 3.94
C THR A 19 -1.80 -17.77 5.35
N PRO A 20 -1.01 -18.06 6.41
CA PRO A 20 -1.41 -17.81 7.78
C PRO A 20 -1.70 -16.34 8.06
N LEU A 21 -2.80 -16.04 8.75
CA LEU A 21 -3.14 -14.70 9.23
C LEU A 21 -2.36 -14.30 10.49
N LEU A 22 -1.93 -15.28 11.30
CA LEU A 22 -1.11 -15.09 12.48
C LEU A 22 0.37 -15.30 12.14
N CYS A 23 1.18 -14.27 12.33
CA CYS A 23 2.58 -14.25 11.96
C CYS A 23 3.48 -14.11 13.21
N ARG A 24 4.72 -14.60 13.11
CA ARG A 24 5.74 -14.44 14.17
C ARG A 24 6.40 -13.07 14.13
N THR A 25 6.34 -12.41 12.99
CA THR A 25 6.88 -11.07 12.73
C THR A 25 5.79 -10.24 12.04
N THR A 26 5.99 -8.94 12.01
CA THR A 26 5.12 -8.00 11.27
C THR A 26 5.97 -7.14 10.35
N GLY A 27 5.35 -6.35 9.48
CA GLY A 27 6.06 -5.38 8.65
C GLY A 27 6.79 -4.33 9.50
N THR A 28 7.91 -3.84 8.98
CA THR A 28 8.73 -2.80 9.63
C THR A 28 8.30 -1.39 9.30
N ASP A 29 7.41 -1.21 8.29
CA ASP A 29 6.92 0.08 7.84
C ASP A 29 6.39 0.94 9.00
N PRO A 30 6.99 2.13 9.27
CA PRO A 30 6.59 3.01 10.36
C PRO A 30 5.17 3.54 10.25
N GLN A 31 4.62 3.60 9.05
CA GLN A 31 3.27 4.11 8.80
C GLN A 31 2.18 3.07 9.13
N LEU A 32 2.55 1.79 9.27
CA LEU A 32 1.61 0.73 9.57
C LEU A 32 1.69 0.30 11.03
N ASN A 33 0.54 0.36 11.71
CA ASN A 33 0.38 -0.21 13.04
C ASN A 33 -0.26 -1.60 12.95
N PHE A 34 0.13 -2.48 13.84
CA PHE A 34 -0.27 -3.88 13.86
C PHE A 34 -1.05 -4.26 15.11
N PHE A 35 -1.83 -5.33 15.03
CA PHE A 35 -2.40 -6.01 16.19
C PHE A 35 -1.47 -7.15 16.62
N SER A 36 -1.34 -7.34 17.92
CA SER A 36 -0.62 -8.47 18.49
C SER A 36 -1.51 -9.29 19.42
N SER A 37 -1.19 -10.58 19.56
CA SER A 37 -1.83 -11.52 20.47
C SER A 37 -0.80 -12.39 21.14
N VAL A 38 -1.19 -13.06 22.22
CA VAL A 38 -0.30 -13.97 22.96
C VAL A 38 -0.71 -15.40 22.69
N TYR A 39 0.19 -16.17 22.09
CA TYR A 39 0.06 -17.61 21.96
C TYR A 39 0.65 -18.31 23.20
N LEU A 40 -0.18 -19.08 23.86
CA LEU A 40 0.19 -19.84 25.06
C LEU A 40 0.31 -21.31 24.71
N ALA A 41 1.54 -21.82 24.65
CA ALA A 41 1.85 -23.23 24.54
C ALA A 41 2.84 -23.59 25.67
N PRO A 42 2.36 -23.97 26.88
CA PRO A 42 3.25 -24.22 28.02
C PRO A 42 4.36 -25.23 27.69
N PRO A 43 5.59 -24.97 28.12
CA PRO A 43 6.04 -23.85 28.95
C PRO A 43 6.30 -22.53 28.20
N THR A 44 6.07 -22.47 26.89
CA THR A 44 6.38 -21.32 26.04
C THR A 44 5.24 -20.31 25.96
N ARG A 45 5.62 -19.04 25.90
CA ARG A 45 4.74 -17.91 25.60
C ARG A 45 5.34 -17.13 24.43
N GLN A 46 4.56 -16.88 23.40
CA GLN A 46 5.02 -16.19 22.20
C GLN A 46 4.05 -15.10 21.80
N THR A 47 4.58 -13.93 21.43
CA THR A 47 3.77 -12.89 20.76
C THR A 47 3.62 -13.25 19.29
N LEU A 48 2.39 -13.21 18.82
CA LEU A 48 2.05 -13.32 17.39
C LEU A 48 1.37 -12.03 16.95
N PHE A 49 1.45 -11.76 15.65
CA PHE A 49 0.90 -10.57 15.03
C PHE A 49 -0.16 -10.97 14.00
N LEU A 50 -1.25 -10.19 13.92
CA LEU A 50 -2.15 -10.28 12.78
C LEU A 50 -1.48 -9.60 11.58
N GLN A 51 -1.49 -10.25 10.43
CA GLN A 51 -0.86 -9.74 9.21
C GLN A 51 -1.47 -8.40 8.76
N THR A 52 -0.61 -7.45 8.36
CA THR A 52 -1.04 -6.20 7.71
C THR A 52 -1.21 -6.35 6.20
N SER A 53 -0.63 -7.41 5.62
CA SER A 53 -0.70 -7.90 4.25
C SER A 53 -0.14 -9.33 4.20
N PRO A 54 -0.52 -10.19 3.27
CA PRO A 54 0.07 -11.53 3.08
C PRO A 54 1.43 -11.50 2.36
N GLU A 55 1.97 -10.34 2.01
CA GLU A 55 3.14 -10.14 1.15
C GLU A 55 4.34 -11.02 1.51
N PHE A 56 4.78 -10.99 2.78
CA PHE A 56 5.96 -11.74 3.21
C PHE A 56 5.80 -13.25 3.02
N ALA A 57 4.61 -13.78 3.32
CA ALA A 57 4.32 -15.19 3.15
C ALA A 57 4.21 -15.56 1.66
N MET A 58 3.57 -14.71 0.85
CA MET A 58 3.43 -14.95 -0.60
C MET A 58 4.77 -14.86 -1.32
N LYS A 59 5.65 -13.90 -0.98
CA LYS A 59 7.03 -13.83 -1.52
C LYS A 59 7.85 -15.10 -1.22
N ARG A 60 7.64 -15.70 -0.04
CA ARG A 60 8.27 -16.98 0.29
C ARG A 60 7.76 -18.13 -0.59
N LEU A 61 6.48 -18.15 -0.96
CA LEU A 61 5.94 -19.12 -1.91
C LEU A 61 6.54 -18.91 -3.31
N LEU A 62 6.68 -17.65 -3.76
CA LEU A 62 7.32 -17.31 -5.03
C LEU A 62 8.78 -17.80 -5.07
N ALA A 63 9.55 -17.55 -4.00
CA ALA A 63 10.95 -18.02 -3.89
C ALA A 63 11.04 -19.57 -3.84
N ALA A 64 9.98 -20.24 -3.34
CA ALA A 64 9.87 -21.69 -3.37
C ALA A 64 9.38 -22.26 -4.73
N GLY A 65 9.17 -21.41 -5.74
CA GLY A 65 8.83 -21.83 -7.10
C GLY A 65 7.33 -22.05 -7.34
N SER A 66 6.45 -21.40 -6.61
CA SER A 66 4.97 -21.52 -6.79
C SER A 66 4.47 -21.08 -8.17
N GLY A 67 5.25 -20.29 -8.92
CA GLY A 67 4.77 -19.56 -10.08
C GLY A 67 3.90 -18.37 -9.69
N SER A 68 3.08 -17.86 -10.63
CA SER A 68 2.18 -16.75 -10.38
C SER A 68 1.04 -17.16 -9.44
N ILE A 69 0.79 -16.37 -8.40
CA ILE A 69 -0.16 -16.67 -7.32
C ILE A 69 -1.05 -15.47 -7.00
N TYR A 70 -2.24 -15.73 -6.48
CA TYR A 70 -3.09 -14.71 -5.85
C TYR A 70 -3.73 -15.22 -4.57
N GLN A 71 -4.13 -14.29 -3.71
CA GLN A 71 -4.84 -14.59 -2.47
C GLN A 71 -5.91 -13.54 -2.19
N ILE A 72 -7.08 -13.98 -1.73
CA ILE A 72 -8.09 -13.11 -1.13
C ILE A 72 -8.14 -13.44 0.36
N CYS A 73 -7.74 -12.50 1.20
CA CYS A 73 -7.67 -12.72 2.64
C CYS A 73 -8.03 -11.49 3.46
N LYS A 74 -8.09 -11.67 4.78
CA LYS A 74 -8.18 -10.55 5.73
C LYS A 74 -6.80 -9.98 6.02
N ALA A 75 -6.75 -8.65 6.12
CA ALA A 75 -5.62 -7.88 6.62
C ALA A 75 -6.08 -7.02 7.80
N PHE A 76 -5.13 -6.68 8.68
CA PHE A 76 -5.42 -6.03 9.96
C PHE A 76 -4.45 -4.88 10.18
N ARG A 77 -4.97 -3.64 10.33
CA ARG A 77 -4.14 -2.46 10.61
C ARG A 77 -4.72 -1.71 11.80
N ASN A 78 -3.94 -1.64 12.88
CA ASN A 78 -4.37 -1.05 14.13
C ASN A 78 -4.44 0.47 14.01
N GLY A 79 -5.50 1.07 14.54
CA GLY A 79 -5.73 2.52 14.49
C GLY A 79 -6.39 3.00 13.19
N GLU A 80 -6.47 2.19 12.14
CA GLU A 80 -7.17 2.56 10.92
C GLU A 80 -8.69 2.44 11.09
N ALA A 81 -9.38 3.58 11.16
CA ALA A 81 -10.84 3.64 11.18
C ALA A 81 -11.32 4.94 10.55
N GLY A 82 -12.26 4.88 9.60
CA GLY A 82 -12.77 6.07 8.94
C GLY A 82 -13.67 5.77 7.76
N ARG A 83 -13.84 6.77 6.90
CA ARG A 83 -14.68 6.68 5.70
C ARG A 83 -14.23 5.55 4.78
N PHE A 84 -12.92 5.37 4.60
CA PHE A 84 -12.29 4.44 3.68
C PHE A 84 -11.43 3.38 4.37
N HIS A 85 -11.47 3.30 5.70
CA HIS A 85 -10.61 2.42 6.50
C HIS A 85 -11.40 1.70 7.57
N ASN A 86 -11.09 0.42 7.74
CA ASN A 86 -11.46 -0.39 8.90
C ASN A 86 -10.22 -1.12 9.42
N PRO A 87 -10.14 -1.39 10.73
CA PRO A 87 -8.99 -2.10 11.30
C PRO A 87 -8.85 -3.54 10.81
N GLU A 88 -9.94 -4.14 10.33
CA GLU A 88 -9.97 -5.39 9.59
C GLU A 88 -10.63 -5.14 8.23
N PHE A 89 -10.00 -5.56 7.15
CA PHE A 89 -10.50 -5.40 5.79
C PHE A 89 -10.13 -6.60 4.91
N THR A 90 -10.72 -6.67 3.73
CA THR A 90 -10.43 -7.71 2.76
C THR A 90 -9.50 -7.18 1.68
N ILE A 91 -8.41 -7.90 1.44
CA ILE A 91 -7.41 -7.59 0.42
C ILE A 91 -7.38 -8.69 -0.64
N LEU A 92 -7.23 -8.28 -1.89
CA LEU A 92 -6.81 -9.14 -3.00
C LEU A 92 -5.36 -8.79 -3.29
N GLU A 93 -4.47 -9.76 -3.17
CA GLU A 93 -3.06 -9.59 -3.46
C GLU A 93 -2.58 -10.64 -4.43
N TRP A 94 -1.81 -10.26 -5.47
CA TRP A 94 -1.30 -11.21 -6.44
C TRP A 94 0.06 -10.81 -6.98
N TYR A 95 0.76 -11.81 -7.48
CA TYR A 95 2.10 -11.71 -8.03
C TYR A 95 2.16 -12.41 -9.37
N ARG A 96 2.80 -11.76 -10.35
CA ARG A 96 2.99 -12.27 -11.70
C ARG A 96 4.47 -12.47 -11.97
N VAL A 97 4.91 -13.73 -11.99
CA VAL A 97 6.29 -14.09 -12.35
C VAL A 97 6.54 -13.74 -13.81
N GLY A 98 7.64 -13.07 -14.09
CA GLY A 98 8.04 -12.63 -15.41
C GLY A 98 7.34 -11.37 -15.93
N PHE A 99 6.42 -10.75 -15.16
CA PHE A 99 5.83 -9.47 -15.53
C PHE A 99 6.69 -8.32 -15.05
N ASP A 100 6.89 -7.35 -15.93
CA ASP A 100 7.33 -6.01 -15.53
C ASP A 100 6.16 -5.17 -14.93
N LEU A 101 6.49 -3.97 -14.47
CA LEU A 101 5.51 -3.08 -13.86
C LEU A 101 4.39 -2.67 -14.83
N GLN A 102 4.73 -2.45 -16.12
CA GLN A 102 3.75 -2.03 -17.15
C GLN A 102 2.74 -3.13 -17.45
N GLN A 103 3.21 -4.37 -17.56
CA GLN A 103 2.35 -5.53 -17.77
C GLN A 103 1.40 -5.73 -16.58
N LEU A 104 1.89 -5.57 -15.34
CA LEU A 104 1.04 -5.66 -14.16
C LEU A 104 0.02 -4.53 -14.10
N MET A 105 0.40 -3.28 -14.38
CA MET A 105 -0.53 -2.15 -14.43
C MET A 105 -1.63 -2.36 -15.49
N ALA A 106 -1.30 -2.94 -16.64
CA ALA A 106 -2.31 -3.26 -17.65
C ALA A 106 -3.30 -4.32 -17.15
N GLU A 107 -2.83 -5.37 -16.48
CA GLU A 107 -3.68 -6.42 -15.87
C GLU A 107 -4.57 -5.85 -14.76
N VAL A 108 -4.03 -4.96 -13.91
CA VAL A 108 -4.80 -4.23 -12.88
C VAL A 108 -5.91 -3.40 -13.52
N ALA A 109 -5.60 -2.64 -14.56
CA ALA A 109 -6.59 -1.82 -15.26
C ALA A 109 -7.71 -2.67 -15.86
N GLU A 110 -7.39 -3.82 -16.43
CA GLU A 110 -8.36 -4.77 -16.98
C GLU A 110 -9.27 -5.33 -15.86
N LEU A 111 -8.68 -5.80 -14.74
CA LEU A 111 -9.45 -6.32 -13.61
C LEU A 111 -10.38 -5.25 -13.03
N VAL A 112 -9.85 -4.05 -12.70
CA VAL A 112 -10.63 -2.97 -12.08
C VAL A 112 -11.78 -2.55 -13.00
N ARG A 113 -11.53 -2.40 -14.32
CA ARG A 113 -12.57 -2.12 -15.30
C ARG A 113 -13.64 -3.20 -15.34
N SER A 114 -13.25 -4.46 -15.32
CA SER A 114 -14.22 -5.58 -15.35
C SER A 114 -15.12 -5.63 -14.11
N LEU A 115 -14.67 -5.07 -12.99
CA LEU A 115 -15.40 -5.07 -11.71
C LEU A 115 -16.19 -3.77 -11.46
N LEU A 116 -15.76 -2.64 -12.04
CA LEU A 116 -16.39 -1.33 -11.85
C LEU A 116 -17.20 -0.83 -13.05
N ALA A 117 -17.03 -1.40 -14.24
CA ALA A 117 -17.82 -1.03 -15.40
C ALA A 117 -19.30 -1.40 -15.15
N ALA A 118 -20.06 -0.46 -14.59
CA ALA A 118 -21.49 -0.56 -14.49
C ALA A 118 -22.10 -0.16 -15.86
N ASP A 119 -23.10 -0.93 -16.31
CA ASP A 119 -23.98 -0.57 -17.45
C ASP A 119 -23.25 -0.28 -18.78
N GLY A 120 -22.06 -0.87 -19.00
CA GLY A 120 -21.32 -0.73 -20.27
C GLY A 120 -20.64 0.63 -20.47
N LEU A 121 -20.60 1.50 -19.45
CA LEU A 121 -19.85 2.75 -19.52
C LEU A 121 -18.35 2.47 -19.38
N PRO A 122 -17.51 2.97 -20.30
CA PRO A 122 -16.07 2.78 -20.20
C PRO A 122 -15.51 3.53 -18.99
N LEU A 123 -14.68 2.87 -18.19
CA LEU A 123 -13.82 3.52 -17.20
C LEU A 123 -12.48 3.86 -17.88
N PRO A 124 -12.25 5.11 -18.32
CA PRO A 124 -10.99 5.49 -18.94
C PRO A 124 -9.85 5.30 -17.94
N ALA A 125 -8.69 4.86 -18.42
CA ALA A 125 -7.50 4.71 -17.58
C ALA A 125 -6.39 5.62 -18.08
N ILE A 126 -5.74 6.29 -17.13
CA ILE A 126 -4.59 7.15 -17.33
C ILE A 126 -3.41 6.53 -16.56
N GLN A 127 -2.32 6.27 -17.30
CA GLN A 127 -1.03 5.97 -16.70
C GLN A 127 -0.21 7.25 -16.69
N ILE A 128 0.21 7.70 -15.52
CA ILE A 128 0.97 8.94 -15.34
C ILE A 128 2.06 8.75 -14.28
N SER A 129 3.26 9.30 -14.53
CA SER A 129 4.31 9.25 -13.51
C SER A 129 3.95 10.14 -12.32
N TYR A 130 4.34 9.72 -11.12
CA TYR A 130 4.19 10.52 -9.90
C TYR A 130 4.79 11.92 -10.08
N ARG A 131 5.98 12.00 -10.68
CA ARG A 131 6.66 13.27 -10.93
C ARG A 131 5.83 14.18 -11.82
N GLN A 132 5.29 13.67 -12.95
CA GLN A 132 4.49 14.47 -13.86
C GLN A 132 3.19 14.94 -13.22
N LEU A 133 2.47 14.03 -12.55
CA LEU A 133 1.23 14.34 -11.86
C LEU A 133 1.44 15.40 -10.77
N PHE A 134 2.53 15.29 -10.00
CA PHE A 134 2.88 16.22 -8.94
C PHE A 134 3.26 17.61 -9.50
N LEU A 135 4.09 17.64 -10.57
CA LEU A 135 4.43 18.88 -11.26
C LEU A 135 3.20 19.58 -11.84
N ASP A 136 2.32 18.85 -12.51
CA ASP A 136 1.11 19.41 -13.12
C ASP A 136 0.12 19.93 -12.07
N SER A 137 0.05 19.28 -10.92
CA SER A 137 -0.91 19.63 -9.86
C SER A 137 -0.43 20.76 -8.95
N VAL A 138 0.86 20.80 -8.62
CA VAL A 138 1.41 21.71 -7.58
C VAL A 138 2.64 22.51 -8.00
N GLY A 139 3.21 22.23 -9.16
CA GLY A 139 4.37 22.97 -9.69
C GLY A 139 5.71 22.68 -9.00
N LEU A 140 5.76 21.66 -8.12
CA LEU A 140 6.98 21.24 -7.43
C LEU A 140 7.54 19.95 -8.04
N ASP A 141 8.87 19.86 -8.13
CA ASP A 141 9.51 18.60 -8.53
C ASP A 141 9.65 17.67 -7.29
N PRO A 142 8.95 16.53 -7.24
CA PRO A 142 8.98 15.65 -6.07
C PRO A 142 10.34 14.95 -5.86
N LEU A 143 11.25 15.03 -6.83
CA LEU A 143 12.60 14.47 -6.70
C LEU A 143 13.62 15.48 -6.15
N VAL A 144 13.19 16.73 -5.89
CA VAL A 144 14.02 17.81 -5.37
C VAL A 144 13.40 18.38 -4.10
N PHE A 145 14.06 18.17 -2.96
CA PHE A 145 13.58 18.70 -1.69
C PHE A 145 14.36 19.94 -1.27
N GLN A 146 13.63 21.02 -1.06
CA GLN A 146 14.09 22.25 -0.42
C GLN A 146 13.00 22.71 0.54
N HIS A 147 13.23 22.61 1.84
CA HIS A 147 12.24 22.90 2.88
C HIS A 147 11.55 24.26 2.66
N GLU A 148 12.32 25.31 2.35
CA GLU A 148 11.78 26.66 2.15
C GLU A 148 10.79 26.71 0.97
N THR A 149 11.06 25.97 -0.10
CA THR A 149 10.18 25.90 -1.28
C THR A 149 8.86 25.20 -0.93
N TYR A 150 8.92 24.09 -0.21
CA TYR A 150 7.73 23.35 0.22
C TYR A 150 6.93 24.15 1.26
N ALA A 151 7.61 24.81 2.21
CA ALA A 151 6.98 25.67 3.22
C ALA A 151 6.29 26.89 2.58
N ALA A 152 6.92 27.54 1.61
CA ALA A 152 6.34 28.67 0.86
C ALA A 152 5.10 28.22 0.08
N TYR A 153 5.16 27.04 -0.57
CA TYR A 153 4.00 26.46 -1.24
C TYR A 153 2.84 26.24 -0.25
N ALA A 154 3.11 25.58 0.89
CA ALA A 154 2.11 25.29 1.90
C ALA A 154 1.44 26.55 2.46
N ALA A 155 2.24 27.58 2.77
CA ALA A 155 1.76 28.88 3.25
C ALA A 155 0.85 29.58 2.23
N GLY A 156 1.21 29.53 0.94
CA GLY A 156 0.46 30.16 -0.15
C GLY A 156 -0.82 29.44 -0.54
N HIS A 157 -0.99 28.16 -0.17
CA HIS A 157 -2.08 27.32 -0.64
C HIS A 157 -3.02 26.81 0.48
N GLY A 158 -2.97 27.42 1.69
CA GLY A 158 -3.91 27.12 2.77
C GLY A 158 -3.71 25.75 3.43
N ILE A 159 -2.47 25.25 3.44
CA ILE A 159 -2.04 24.02 4.12
C ILE A 159 -0.79 24.28 5.00
N ALA A 160 -0.75 25.45 5.64
CA ALA A 160 0.41 25.91 6.42
C ALA A 160 0.76 24.99 7.61
N GLU A 161 -0.19 24.21 8.11
CA GLU A 161 0.01 23.20 9.15
C GLU A 161 1.07 22.15 8.76
N ALA A 162 1.23 21.87 7.45
CA ALA A 162 2.26 20.98 6.94
C ALA A 162 3.67 21.38 7.37
N ILE A 163 3.94 22.69 7.56
CA ILE A 163 5.26 23.20 7.95
C ILE A 163 5.68 22.62 9.30
N ALA A 164 4.76 22.61 10.28
CA ALA A 164 5.03 22.07 11.61
C ALA A 164 4.98 20.54 11.65
N LEU A 165 4.13 19.93 10.83
CA LEU A 165 3.92 18.47 10.81
C LEU A 165 5.06 17.74 10.10
N CYS A 166 5.47 18.25 8.93
CA CYS A 166 6.45 17.58 8.10
C CYS A 166 7.91 17.98 8.41
N GLY A 167 8.14 19.20 8.93
CA GLY A 167 9.48 19.68 9.26
C GLY A 167 10.46 19.49 8.09
N ASN A 168 11.55 18.78 8.33
CA ASN A 168 12.55 18.45 7.32
C ASN A 168 12.38 17.04 6.71
N ASP A 169 11.27 16.38 6.94
CA ASP A 169 11.00 15.06 6.39
C ASP A 169 10.36 15.17 5.00
N HIS A 170 11.15 14.88 3.97
CA HIS A 170 10.71 14.97 2.57
C HIS A 170 9.56 13.96 2.26
N ALA A 171 9.61 12.75 2.83
CA ALA A 171 8.57 11.75 2.59
C ALA A 171 7.21 12.23 3.14
N LEU A 172 7.19 12.77 4.37
CA LEU A 172 5.99 13.36 4.95
C LEU A 172 5.45 14.54 4.13
N TRP A 173 6.31 15.39 3.58
CA TRP A 173 5.88 16.47 2.69
C TRP A 173 5.21 15.96 1.43
N LEU A 174 5.78 14.93 0.80
CA LEU A 174 5.20 14.33 -0.40
C LEU A 174 3.83 13.71 -0.11
N ASP A 175 3.71 12.93 0.97
CA ASP A 175 2.45 12.32 1.39
C ASP A 175 1.39 13.37 1.71
N PHE A 176 1.77 14.43 2.45
CA PHE A 176 0.86 15.49 2.82
C PHE A 176 0.33 16.25 1.59
N ILE A 177 1.22 16.71 0.72
CA ILE A 177 0.81 17.47 -0.48
C ILE A 177 0.03 16.57 -1.43
N PHE A 178 0.44 15.31 -1.60
CA PHE A 178 -0.26 14.38 -2.48
C PHE A 178 -1.71 14.18 -2.01
N SER A 179 -1.91 13.88 -0.74
CA SER A 179 -3.25 13.62 -0.18
C SER A 179 -4.15 14.86 -0.16
N HIS A 180 -3.59 16.06 0.04
CA HIS A 180 -4.37 17.30 0.18
C HIS A 180 -4.56 18.07 -1.12
N ARG A 181 -3.71 17.86 -2.13
CA ARG A 181 -3.69 18.66 -3.36
C ARG A 181 -3.76 17.83 -4.63
N VAL A 182 -2.96 16.78 -4.73
CA VAL A 182 -2.86 15.99 -5.96
C VAL A 182 -4.03 15.03 -6.09
N GLN A 183 -4.25 14.21 -5.08
CA GLN A 183 -5.30 13.19 -5.07
C GLN A 183 -6.72 13.75 -5.21
N PRO A 184 -7.12 14.84 -4.52
CA PRO A 184 -8.44 15.44 -4.71
C PRO A 184 -8.67 16.08 -6.09
N ALA A 185 -7.60 16.42 -6.80
CA ALA A 185 -7.67 17.01 -8.15
C ALA A 185 -7.80 15.95 -9.26
N MET A 186 -7.70 14.67 -8.96
CA MET A 186 -7.89 13.59 -9.94
C MET A 186 -9.31 13.61 -10.49
N ALA A 187 -9.43 13.46 -11.81
CA ALA A 187 -10.72 13.50 -12.50
C ALA A 187 -11.65 12.36 -12.05
N ALA A 188 -12.90 12.70 -11.75
CA ALA A 188 -13.93 11.72 -11.44
C ALA A 188 -14.19 10.79 -12.65
N GLY A 189 -14.62 9.55 -12.40
CA GLY A 189 -14.89 8.56 -13.43
C GLY A 189 -13.67 8.08 -14.20
N THR A 190 -12.47 8.27 -13.66
CA THR A 190 -11.20 7.90 -14.29
C THR A 190 -10.38 7.00 -13.37
N LEU A 191 -9.83 5.94 -13.94
CA LEU A 191 -8.84 5.08 -13.30
C LEU A 191 -7.44 5.66 -13.51
N TYR A 192 -6.76 6.03 -12.44
CA TYR A 192 -5.37 6.46 -12.48
C TYR A 192 -4.46 5.33 -12.03
N LEU A 193 -3.39 5.11 -12.79
CA LEU A 193 -2.25 4.27 -12.44
C LEU A 193 -1.05 5.23 -12.32
N VAL A 194 -0.78 5.66 -11.09
CA VAL A 194 0.31 6.60 -10.79
C VAL A 194 1.56 5.80 -10.49
N TYR A 195 2.59 5.90 -11.33
CA TYR A 195 3.79 5.08 -11.24
C TYR A 195 5.08 5.90 -11.06
N GLY A 196 6.17 5.24 -10.67
CA GLY A 196 7.47 5.88 -10.53
C GLY A 196 7.54 6.83 -9.35
N TYR A 197 7.24 6.34 -8.17
CA TYR A 197 7.31 7.07 -6.90
C TYR A 197 8.75 7.43 -6.56
N PRO A 198 9.00 8.54 -5.84
CA PRO A 198 10.32 8.83 -5.29
C PRO A 198 10.88 7.66 -4.46
N ALA A 199 12.18 7.39 -4.58
CA ALA A 199 12.82 6.24 -3.91
C ALA A 199 12.72 6.29 -2.38
N ILE A 200 12.51 7.47 -1.79
CA ILE A 200 12.26 7.60 -0.34
C ILE A 200 10.89 7.02 0.09
N GLN A 201 9.99 6.79 -0.88
CA GLN A 201 8.69 6.16 -0.71
C GLN A 201 8.63 4.78 -1.39
N SER A 202 9.80 4.14 -1.60
CA SER A 202 9.90 2.90 -2.36
C SER A 202 9.22 1.71 -1.70
N SER A 203 8.99 1.72 -0.38
CA SER A 203 8.48 0.56 0.35
C SER A 203 9.30 -0.70 -0.01
N LEU A 204 8.68 -1.74 -0.52
CA LEU A 204 9.29 -3.01 -0.93
C LEU A 204 9.55 -3.10 -2.45
N ALA A 205 9.43 -1.97 -3.18
CA ALA A 205 9.70 -1.91 -4.60
C ALA A 205 11.20 -1.83 -4.91
N ARG A 206 11.60 -2.37 -6.04
CA ARG A 206 12.92 -2.14 -6.64
C ARG A 206 13.06 -0.67 -7.05
N ASN A 207 14.24 -0.08 -6.91
CA ASN A 207 14.54 1.22 -7.52
C ASN A 207 14.92 1.02 -8.98
N ARG A 208 14.63 2.04 -9.81
CA ARG A 208 15.00 2.01 -11.23
C ARG A 208 16.52 2.01 -11.40
N SER A 209 17.00 1.26 -12.36
CA SER A 209 18.42 1.20 -12.65
C SER A 209 18.95 2.43 -13.40
N ASP A 210 18.10 3.08 -14.21
CA ASP A 210 18.42 4.28 -14.98
C ASP A 210 18.26 5.59 -14.17
N ASP A 211 17.40 5.60 -13.15
CA ASP A 211 17.29 6.70 -12.18
C ASP A 211 17.00 6.15 -10.78
N PRO A 212 18.04 5.95 -9.94
CA PRO A 212 17.88 5.36 -8.61
C PRO A 212 17.08 6.23 -7.61
N ARG A 213 16.74 7.48 -7.98
CA ARG A 213 15.83 8.34 -7.19
C ARG A 213 14.37 7.96 -7.35
N VAL A 214 14.04 7.06 -8.28
CA VAL A 214 12.69 6.63 -8.63
C VAL A 214 12.55 5.14 -8.35
N SER A 215 11.45 4.74 -7.75
CA SER A 215 11.12 3.34 -7.49
C SER A 215 10.14 2.78 -8.53
N GLU A 216 10.23 1.50 -8.79
CA GLU A 216 9.28 0.72 -9.60
C GLU A 216 8.03 0.38 -8.77
N ARG A 217 7.33 1.44 -8.33
CA ARG A 217 6.09 1.40 -7.55
C ARG A 217 4.98 2.10 -8.30
N PHE A 218 3.76 1.61 -8.17
CA PHE A 218 2.58 2.31 -8.63
C PHE A 218 1.43 2.21 -7.63
N GLU A 219 0.54 3.17 -7.68
CA GLU A 219 -0.73 3.13 -6.95
C GLU A 219 -1.91 3.31 -7.90
N VAL A 220 -3.05 2.79 -7.48
CA VAL A 220 -4.29 2.71 -8.25
C VAL A 220 -5.34 3.60 -7.62
N PHE A 221 -5.88 4.57 -8.36
CA PHE A 221 -6.92 5.47 -7.86
C PHE A 221 -8.14 5.46 -8.77
N VAL A 222 -9.32 5.55 -8.18
CA VAL A 222 -10.59 5.83 -8.87
C VAL A 222 -11.37 6.84 -8.02
N ASN A 223 -11.83 7.93 -8.64
CA ASN A 223 -12.54 9.02 -7.95
C ASN A 223 -11.76 9.59 -6.75
N GLY A 224 -10.44 9.69 -6.83
CA GLY A 224 -9.59 10.11 -5.74
C GLY A 224 -9.53 9.12 -4.55
N VAL A 225 -10.00 7.90 -4.72
CA VAL A 225 -9.87 6.83 -3.72
C VAL A 225 -8.77 5.89 -4.15
N GLU A 226 -7.74 5.74 -3.32
CA GLU A 226 -6.70 4.74 -3.51
C GLU A 226 -7.31 3.34 -3.35
N LEU A 227 -7.18 2.52 -4.38
CA LEU A 227 -7.65 1.13 -4.39
C LEU A 227 -6.54 0.14 -4.11
N GLY A 228 -5.30 0.46 -4.47
CA GLY A 228 -4.19 -0.48 -4.34
C GLY A 228 -2.84 0.11 -4.61
N ASN A 229 -1.83 -0.70 -4.28
CA ASN A 229 -0.42 -0.37 -4.35
C ASN A 229 0.35 -1.58 -4.89
N GLY A 230 1.24 -1.39 -5.84
CA GLY A 230 1.97 -2.47 -6.47
C GLY A 230 3.43 -2.11 -6.79
N PHE A 231 4.22 -3.16 -6.99
CA PHE A 231 5.66 -3.06 -7.13
C PHE A 231 6.17 -3.95 -8.25
N PHE A 232 7.29 -3.56 -8.86
CA PHE A 232 8.27 -4.51 -9.36
C PHE A 232 9.14 -4.91 -8.18
N GLU A 233 9.15 -6.18 -7.83
CA GLU A 233 9.58 -6.64 -6.52
C GLU A 233 11.08 -6.50 -6.30
N LEU A 234 11.46 -6.05 -5.10
CA LEU A 234 12.85 -6.06 -4.67
C LEU A 234 13.25 -7.50 -4.36
N ALA A 235 14.22 -8.02 -5.14
CA ALA A 235 14.75 -9.37 -4.96
C ALA A 235 16.10 -9.41 -4.22
N ASP A 236 16.77 -8.25 -4.04
CA ASP A 236 18.05 -8.14 -3.36
C ASP A 236 17.86 -8.23 -1.83
N PRO A 237 18.35 -9.32 -1.18
CA PRO A 237 18.21 -9.51 0.26
C PRO A 237 18.98 -8.47 1.09
N ASP A 238 20.15 -8.01 0.60
CA ASP A 238 20.97 -7.05 1.32
C ASP A 238 20.34 -5.67 1.32
N GLU A 239 19.76 -5.24 0.19
CA GLU A 239 19.00 -3.99 0.14
C GLU A 239 17.73 -4.08 0.99
N GLN A 240 17.02 -5.21 0.96
CA GLN A 240 15.86 -5.43 1.79
C GLN A 240 16.20 -5.36 3.29
N GLU A 241 17.32 -5.97 3.69
CA GLU A 241 17.78 -5.90 5.08
C GLU A 241 18.15 -4.48 5.50
N ARG A 242 18.85 -3.73 4.63
CA ARG A 242 19.16 -2.30 4.87
C ARG A 242 17.90 -1.44 5.02
N ARG A 243 16.83 -1.72 4.26
CA ARG A 243 15.55 -1.02 4.40
C ARG A 243 14.89 -1.32 5.74
N PHE A 244 14.82 -2.57 6.13
CA PHE A 244 14.32 -2.96 7.45
C PHE A 244 15.09 -2.28 8.58
N ASP A 245 16.42 -2.19 8.47
CA ASP A 245 17.23 -1.50 9.50
C ASP A 245 16.90 -0.01 9.59
N ARG A 246 16.70 0.66 8.46
CA ARG A 246 16.31 2.09 8.43
C ARG A 246 14.92 2.31 9.05
N GLU A 247 13.96 1.47 8.72
CA GLU A 247 12.58 1.55 9.24
C GLU A 247 12.55 1.25 10.75
N ILE A 248 13.25 0.23 11.21
CA ILE A 248 13.37 -0.09 12.65
C ILE A 248 14.04 1.09 13.40
N ALA A 249 15.13 1.63 12.87
CA ALA A 249 15.78 2.80 13.46
C ALA A 249 14.87 4.05 13.47
N TYR A 250 14.02 4.22 12.47
CA TYR A 250 13.00 5.28 12.47
C TYR A 250 11.96 5.03 13.57
N ARG A 251 11.45 3.81 13.69
CA ARG A 251 10.49 3.43 14.74
C ARG A 251 11.05 3.69 16.13
N ASP A 252 12.29 3.29 16.39
CA ASP A 252 12.96 3.51 17.67
C ASP A 252 13.09 4.99 18.02
N ARG A 253 13.55 5.82 17.06
CA ARG A 253 13.69 7.26 17.26
C ARG A 253 12.37 7.99 17.52
N ASN A 254 11.28 7.47 17.00
CA ASN A 254 9.94 8.07 17.13
C ASN A 254 9.07 7.40 18.19
N GLY A 255 9.63 6.49 19.01
CA GLY A 255 8.92 5.82 20.09
C GLY A 255 7.76 4.91 19.62
N LEU A 256 7.83 4.43 18.38
CA LEU A 256 6.85 3.49 17.84
C LEU A 256 7.09 2.07 18.38
N PRO A 257 6.06 1.20 18.40
CA PRO A 257 6.23 -0.18 18.85
C PRO A 257 7.37 -0.90 18.15
N ALA A 258 8.24 -1.54 18.94
CA ALA A 258 9.39 -2.28 18.42
C ALA A 258 8.94 -3.48 17.59
N VAL A 259 9.66 -3.73 16.50
CA VAL A 259 9.46 -4.86 15.59
C VAL A 259 10.78 -5.55 15.28
N ALA A 260 10.72 -6.83 14.91
CA ALA A 260 11.88 -7.58 14.46
C ALA A 260 11.82 -7.75 12.93
N LYS A 261 13.00 -7.85 12.29
CA LYS A 261 13.10 -8.22 10.87
C LYS A 261 12.51 -9.61 10.64
N ASP A 262 11.78 -9.76 9.53
CA ASP A 262 11.36 -11.08 9.08
C ASP A 262 12.54 -11.82 8.41
N ARG A 263 13.17 -12.68 9.18
CA ARG A 263 14.31 -13.46 8.72
C ARG A 263 13.91 -14.50 7.65
N TYR A 264 12.69 -15.01 7.71
CA TYR A 264 12.21 -15.98 6.72
C TYR A 264 12.04 -15.34 5.34
N LEU A 265 11.64 -14.06 5.29
CA LEU A 265 11.62 -13.32 4.04
C LEU A 265 13.03 -13.10 3.51
N LEU A 266 13.96 -12.64 4.37
CA LEU A 266 15.36 -12.41 3.96
C LEU A 266 16.03 -13.70 3.45
N GLU A 267 15.81 -14.83 4.12
CA GLU A 267 16.29 -16.15 3.69
C GLU A 267 15.65 -16.58 2.35
N ALA A 268 14.38 -16.30 2.15
CA ALA A 268 13.70 -16.58 0.88
C ALA A 268 14.25 -15.72 -0.26
N LEU A 269 14.49 -14.42 -0.03
CA LEU A 269 15.14 -13.55 -1.01
C LEU A 269 16.56 -14.04 -1.34
N ALA A 270 17.32 -14.44 -0.33
CA ALA A 270 18.68 -14.99 -0.52
C ALA A 270 18.69 -16.32 -1.29
N SER A 271 17.61 -17.11 -1.22
CA SER A 271 17.47 -18.33 -2.02
C SER A 271 17.08 -18.06 -3.48
N GLY A 272 16.68 -16.85 -3.81
CA GLY A 272 16.31 -16.36 -5.13
C GLY A 272 14.81 -16.13 -5.30
N LEU A 273 14.42 -14.85 -5.30
CA LEU A 273 13.07 -14.45 -5.73
C LEU A 273 13.10 -14.29 -7.26
N PRO A 274 12.20 -14.93 -8.02
CA PRO A 274 12.13 -14.70 -9.47
C PRO A 274 11.73 -13.25 -9.75
N ASP A 275 12.18 -12.70 -10.89
CA ASP A 275 11.67 -11.41 -11.36
C ASP A 275 10.15 -11.48 -11.48
N CYS A 276 9.46 -10.62 -10.71
CA CYS A 276 8.01 -10.59 -10.67
C CYS A 276 7.51 -9.20 -10.27
N SER A 277 6.28 -8.93 -10.62
CA SER A 277 5.55 -7.77 -10.13
C SER A 277 4.35 -8.21 -9.30
N GLY A 278 4.07 -7.50 -8.21
CA GLY A 278 2.95 -7.77 -7.31
C GLY A 278 2.12 -6.53 -7.02
N VAL A 279 0.85 -6.75 -6.65
CA VAL A 279 -0.07 -5.67 -6.30
C VAL A 279 -1.09 -6.14 -5.27
N ALA A 280 -1.45 -5.25 -4.38
CA ALA A 280 -2.50 -5.43 -3.39
C ALA A 280 -3.65 -4.45 -3.66
N LEU A 281 -4.90 -4.95 -3.73
CA LEU A 281 -6.12 -4.16 -3.89
C LEU A 281 -7.05 -4.33 -2.69
N GLY A 282 -7.52 -3.22 -2.11
CA GLY A 282 -8.54 -3.20 -1.07
C GLY A 282 -9.93 -3.50 -1.62
N LEU A 283 -10.45 -4.71 -1.38
CA LEU A 283 -11.74 -5.14 -1.92
C LEU A 283 -12.93 -4.40 -1.30
N ASP A 284 -12.81 -3.93 -0.05
CA ASP A 284 -13.87 -3.14 0.59
C ASP A 284 -14.05 -1.78 -0.10
N ARG A 285 -12.94 -1.12 -0.47
CA ARG A 285 -12.99 0.14 -1.24
C ARG A 285 -13.50 -0.09 -2.67
N LEU A 286 -13.07 -1.17 -3.30
CA LEU A 286 -13.55 -1.54 -4.64
C LEU A 286 -15.06 -1.83 -4.63
N LEU A 287 -15.56 -2.55 -3.62
CA LEU A 287 -16.99 -2.80 -3.43
C LEU A 287 -17.76 -1.51 -3.17
N MET A 288 -17.21 -0.62 -2.35
CA MET A 288 -17.77 0.71 -2.08
C MET A 288 -18.00 1.48 -3.38
N LEU A 289 -17.01 1.54 -4.26
CA LEU A 289 -17.13 2.20 -5.57
C LEU A 289 -18.11 1.51 -6.48
N ALA A 290 -18.07 0.18 -6.57
CA ALA A 290 -18.96 -0.62 -7.42
C ALA A 290 -20.45 -0.47 -7.05
N THR A 291 -20.76 -0.09 -5.83
CA THR A 291 -22.13 0.07 -5.32
C THR A 291 -22.53 1.52 -5.13
N GLY A 292 -21.68 2.48 -5.52
CA GLY A 292 -21.93 3.90 -5.35
C GLY A 292 -22.05 4.35 -3.88
N SER A 293 -21.44 3.61 -2.95
CA SER A 293 -21.48 3.98 -1.53
C SER A 293 -20.40 4.98 -1.18
N GLU A 294 -20.73 5.87 -0.24
CA GLU A 294 -19.79 6.92 0.20
C GLU A 294 -18.81 6.47 1.29
N SER A 295 -19.03 5.28 1.90
CA SER A 295 -18.20 4.77 3.00
C SER A 295 -18.25 3.24 3.04
N ILE A 296 -17.11 2.63 3.37
CA ILE A 296 -17.01 1.18 3.60
C ILE A 296 -17.82 0.72 4.81
N ALA A 297 -18.06 1.58 5.79
CA ALA A 297 -18.83 1.27 6.99
C ALA A 297 -20.27 0.82 6.71
N ARG A 298 -20.81 1.09 5.49
CA ARG A 298 -22.16 0.68 5.08
C ARG A 298 -22.30 -0.82 4.90
N TYR A 299 -21.22 -1.54 4.61
CA TYR A 299 -21.20 -2.98 4.35
C TYR A 299 -20.81 -3.81 5.57
N TRP A 300 -20.32 -3.17 6.63
CA TRP A 300 -19.97 -3.84 7.87
C TRP A 300 -21.18 -3.83 8.81
N HIS A 301 -21.82 -4.97 9.03
CA HIS A 301 -22.87 -5.11 10.05
C HIS A 301 -22.33 -4.89 11.47
N PHE A 302 -21.03 -5.09 11.69
CA PHE A 302 -20.31 -4.78 12.91
C PHE A 302 -19.59 -3.43 12.74
N ARG A 303 -20.27 -2.33 13.13
CA ARG A 303 -19.62 -1.02 13.16
C ARG A 303 -18.64 -0.98 14.33
N TRP A 304 -17.37 -0.83 14.03
CA TRP A 304 -16.40 -0.36 15.00
C TRP A 304 -16.75 1.10 15.35
N ARG A 305 -17.60 1.30 16.37
CA ARG A 305 -17.80 2.63 16.94
C ARG A 305 -16.62 2.91 17.86
N MET A 306 -15.70 3.73 17.41
CA MET A 306 -14.73 4.33 18.32
C MET A 306 -15.48 5.18 19.34
N PRO A 307 -15.17 5.09 20.64
CA PRO A 307 -15.64 6.05 21.62
C PRO A 307 -15.28 7.48 21.17
N GLU A 308 -16.17 8.45 21.38
CA GLU A 308 -15.94 9.84 20.95
C GLU A 308 -14.60 10.43 21.42
N ALA A 309 -14.11 10.01 22.59
CA ALA A 309 -12.77 10.33 23.09
C ALA A 309 -11.62 9.79 22.20
N GLY A 310 -11.81 8.67 21.51
CA GLY A 310 -10.82 8.10 20.59
C GLY A 310 -10.72 8.85 19.26
N LEU A 311 -11.84 9.40 18.77
CA LEU A 311 -11.87 10.23 17.55
C LEU A 311 -11.08 11.55 17.70
N ALA A 312 -11.06 12.12 18.91
CA ALA A 312 -10.28 13.33 19.20
C ALA A 312 -8.75 13.05 19.23
N LEU A 313 -8.35 11.86 19.67
CA LEU A 313 -6.94 11.45 19.69
C LEU A 313 -6.44 11.09 18.28
N LEU A 314 -7.27 10.43 17.47
CA LEU A 314 -6.93 10.09 16.08
C LEU A 314 -6.80 11.33 15.20
N ARG A 315 -7.62 12.37 15.43
CA ARG A 315 -7.47 13.68 14.74
C ARG A 315 -6.18 14.40 15.10
N LYS A 316 -5.54 14.05 16.23
CA LYS A 316 -4.24 14.61 16.65
C LYS A 316 -3.04 13.76 16.20
N ASN A 317 -3.23 12.47 15.94
CA ASN A 317 -2.14 11.51 15.71
C ASN A 317 -2.32 10.68 14.43
N ALA A 318 -3.31 10.97 13.58
CA ALA A 318 -3.41 10.30 12.29
C ALA A 318 -2.28 10.81 11.39
N PRO A 319 -1.37 9.97 10.95
CA PRO A 319 -0.74 10.18 9.67
C PRO A 319 -1.87 10.05 8.63
N PHE A 320 -1.94 10.97 7.76
CA PHE A 320 -2.93 11.31 6.74
C PHE A 320 -3.55 10.13 5.99
#